data_838551fdc27df53bcb734c05999cb9ac
#
_entry.id   838551fdc27df53bcb734c05999cb9ac
#
_cell.length_a   1.000
_cell.length_b   1.000
_cell.length_c   1.000
_cell.angle_alpha   90.00
_cell.angle_beta   90.00
_cell.angle_gamma   90.00
#
_symmetry.space_group_name_H-M   'P 1'
#
loop_
_entity.id
_entity.type
_entity.pdbx_description
1 polymer ?
#
loop_
_entity_poly.entity_id
_entity_poly.type
_entity_poly.pdbx_seq_one_letter_code
_entity_poly.pdbx_strand_id
1 'polypeptide(L)'
;MRGSGAVPGGDAVSGARVLVVVAVAAEAEAVERGGRGYDVVIGGVGPAAAAAGAAGALAAAPVPYDLVIAAGIGGGFAGVAPVGGVVVADEIVAADLGAETPDGFVSVTELGFGAVAHRPPPAAARAAAEAAGAVLGTVLTVSTVTGSAGRAAELRRRHPRAAAEAMEGFGVAEAATRHGVPVLEIRAVSNAVGPRDRAAWRIPEALNALTAAFAALPAFGELPDVAAVPDLAARPDLAEGGAPAADVAPADPAAGPAAHPARPDGEEPR
;
A
#
# COMPACT_ATOMS: atom_id res chain seq x y z
N MET A 1 -32.08 46.23 31.93
CA MET A 1 -31.80 45.85 30.54
C MET A 1 -30.42 45.27 30.47
N ARG A 2 -30.28 43.96 30.37
CA ARG A 2 -29.01 43.29 30.19
C ARG A 2 -28.99 42.76 28.76
N GLY A 3 -28.11 43.35 27.94
CA GLY A 3 -27.89 42.95 26.57
C GLY A 3 -27.20 41.58 26.52
N SER A 4 -27.90 40.61 25.95
CA SER A 4 -27.36 39.30 25.58
C SER A 4 -26.46 39.49 24.33
N GLY A 5 -25.18 39.53 24.52
CA GLY A 5 -24.21 39.43 23.43
C GLY A 5 -24.20 38.01 22.91
N ALA A 6 -24.81 37.77 21.77
CA ALA A 6 -24.61 36.54 21.01
C ALA A 6 -23.15 36.48 20.53
N VAL A 7 -22.43 35.48 20.97
CA VAL A 7 -21.12 35.11 20.40
C VAL A 7 -21.39 34.63 18.98
N PRO A 8 -20.78 35.22 17.95
CA PRO A 8 -20.88 34.66 16.60
C PRO A 8 -20.25 33.28 16.61
N GLY A 9 -21.07 32.27 16.36
CA GLY A 9 -20.60 30.93 16.07
C GLY A 9 -19.64 31.01 14.89
N GLY A 10 -18.39 30.68 15.11
CA GLY A 10 -17.41 30.50 14.03
C GLY A 10 -17.96 29.41 13.11
N ASP A 11 -18.21 29.77 11.86
CA ASP A 11 -18.43 28.80 10.80
C ASP A 11 -17.22 27.87 10.78
N ALA A 12 -17.37 26.70 11.38
CA ALA A 12 -16.45 25.60 11.17
C ALA A 12 -16.57 25.28 9.68
N VAL A 13 -15.59 25.72 8.89
CA VAL A 13 -15.39 25.25 7.53
C VAL A 13 -15.15 23.76 7.66
N SER A 14 -16.21 22.99 7.51
CA SER A 14 -16.19 21.53 7.45
C SER A 14 -15.62 21.12 6.11
N GLY A 15 -14.33 21.37 5.90
CA GLY A 15 -13.59 20.74 4.83
C GLY A 15 -13.11 19.39 5.35
N ALA A 16 -13.37 18.32 4.60
CA ALA A 16 -12.87 16.99 4.93
C ALA A 16 -11.33 17.00 5.05
N ARG A 17 -10.81 16.33 6.08
CA ARG A 17 -9.38 16.26 6.38
C ARG A 17 -8.75 15.02 5.77
N VAL A 18 -7.69 15.21 5.02
CA VAL A 18 -6.96 14.14 4.32
C VAL A 18 -5.52 14.06 4.81
N LEU A 19 -5.13 12.88 5.25
CA LEU A 19 -3.73 12.55 5.52
C LEU A 19 -3.12 11.88 4.29
N VAL A 20 -2.03 12.43 3.75
CA VAL A 20 -1.24 11.78 2.71
C VAL A 20 0.05 11.26 3.32
N VAL A 21 0.31 9.97 3.19
CA VAL A 21 1.52 9.32 3.67
C VAL A 21 2.40 8.94 2.49
N VAL A 22 3.63 9.44 2.50
CA VAL A 22 4.65 9.19 1.48
C VAL A 22 5.91 8.60 2.10
N ALA A 23 6.79 8.02 1.29
CA ALA A 23 8.02 7.41 1.80
C ALA A 23 9.14 8.41 2.03
N VAL A 24 9.29 9.41 1.15
CA VAL A 24 10.44 10.32 1.12
C VAL A 24 10.04 11.77 0.81
N ALA A 25 10.95 12.71 1.12
CA ALA A 25 10.70 14.14 0.95
C ALA A 25 10.36 14.55 -0.50
N ALA A 26 11.00 13.95 -1.51
CA ALA A 26 10.72 14.26 -2.91
C ALA A 26 9.26 13.94 -3.31
N GLU A 27 8.67 12.90 -2.73
CA GLU A 27 7.26 12.56 -2.93
C GLU A 27 6.34 13.54 -2.19
N ALA A 28 6.70 13.94 -0.97
CA ALA A 28 5.97 14.97 -0.23
C ALA A 28 5.90 16.28 -1.03
N GLU A 29 7.04 16.77 -1.51
CA GLU A 29 7.11 17.95 -2.37
C GLU A 29 6.27 17.80 -3.65
N ALA A 30 6.22 16.61 -4.25
CA ALA A 30 5.40 16.34 -5.44
C ALA A 30 3.91 16.45 -5.13
N VAL A 31 3.46 15.87 -4.02
CA VAL A 31 2.07 15.96 -3.54
C VAL A 31 1.68 17.40 -3.23
N GLU A 32 2.52 18.12 -2.47
CA GLU A 32 2.28 19.53 -2.07
C GLU A 32 2.20 20.47 -3.26
N ARG A 33 2.98 20.23 -4.32
CA ARG A 33 2.88 20.99 -5.60
C ARG A 33 1.57 20.71 -6.35
N GLY A 34 1.05 19.49 -6.26
CA GLY A 34 -0.15 19.08 -6.99
C GLY A 34 -1.46 19.48 -6.33
N GLY A 35 -1.50 19.54 -5.01
CA GLY A 35 -2.74 19.76 -4.27
C GLY A 35 -2.56 20.62 -3.04
N ARG A 36 -3.68 21.19 -2.55
CA ARG A 36 -3.73 21.94 -1.29
C ARG A 36 -4.78 21.33 -0.37
N GLY A 37 -4.55 21.47 0.94
CA GLY A 37 -5.51 21.01 1.94
C GLY A 37 -5.26 19.56 2.38
N TYR A 38 -4.09 18.99 2.05
CA TYR A 38 -3.63 17.71 2.59
C TYR A 38 -2.65 17.94 3.73
N ASP A 39 -2.75 17.14 4.78
CA ASP A 39 -1.68 16.99 5.77
C ASP A 39 -0.73 15.91 5.24
N VAL A 40 0.51 16.28 4.87
CA VAL A 40 1.47 15.34 4.29
C VAL A 40 2.47 14.88 5.34
N VAL A 41 2.66 13.56 5.45
CA VAL A 41 3.59 12.94 6.40
C VAL A 41 4.56 12.02 5.66
N ILE A 42 5.86 12.15 5.97
CA ILE A 42 6.89 11.22 5.52
C ILE A 42 6.92 10.06 6.51
N GLY A 43 6.28 8.93 6.12
CA GLY A 43 6.20 7.72 6.91
C GLY A 43 7.48 6.88 6.90
N GLY A 44 8.31 7.03 5.86
CA GLY A 44 9.50 6.24 5.63
C GLY A 44 9.30 5.09 4.63
N VAL A 45 10.41 4.49 4.21
CA VAL A 45 10.44 3.42 3.20
C VAL A 45 10.11 2.06 3.81
N GLY A 46 9.23 1.34 3.15
CA GLY A 46 8.83 -0.01 3.52
C GLY A 46 7.60 -0.07 4.43
N PRO A 47 6.92 -1.23 4.49
CA PRO A 47 5.60 -1.33 5.10
C PRO A 47 5.61 -1.05 6.60
N ALA A 48 6.67 -1.44 7.33
CA ALA A 48 6.75 -1.22 8.77
C ALA A 48 6.93 0.25 9.14
N ALA A 49 7.84 0.98 8.42
CA ALA A 49 8.07 2.40 8.66
C ALA A 49 6.83 3.21 8.30
N ALA A 50 6.24 2.95 7.14
CA ALA A 50 5.05 3.62 6.67
C ALA A 50 3.84 3.40 7.61
N ALA A 51 3.65 2.18 8.14
CA ALA A 51 2.62 1.88 9.12
C ALA A 51 2.84 2.67 10.42
N ALA A 52 4.06 2.70 10.94
CA ALA A 52 4.39 3.44 12.16
C ALA A 52 4.19 4.95 11.98
N GLY A 53 4.62 5.51 10.85
CA GLY A 53 4.43 6.93 10.51
C GLY A 53 2.96 7.30 10.38
N ALA A 54 2.18 6.50 9.66
CA ALA A 54 0.75 6.69 9.50
C ALA A 54 0.00 6.60 10.84
N ALA A 55 0.26 5.55 11.62
CA ALA A 55 -0.37 5.36 12.93
C ALA A 55 -0.04 6.50 13.90
N GLY A 56 1.22 6.95 13.91
CA GLY A 56 1.67 8.08 14.73
C GLY A 56 0.94 9.38 14.36
N ALA A 57 0.80 9.66 13.05
CA ALA A 57 0.08 10.84 12.57
C ALA A 57 -1.42 10.78 12.91
N LEU A 58 -2.05 9.63 12.71
CA LEU A 58 -3.46 9.40 13.04
C LEU A 58 -3.72 9.55 14.54
N ALA A 59 -2.88 8.96 15.39
CA ALA A 59 -3.01 9.03 16.85
C ALA A 59 -2.77 10.44 17.41
N ALA A 60 -1.88 11.21 16.79
CA ALA A 60 -1.55 12.59 17.23
C ALA A 60 -2.54 13.63 16.71
N ALA A 61 -3.44 13.27 15.79
CA ALA A 61 -4.38 14.22 15.19
C ALA A 61 -5.38 14.75 16.22
N PRO A 62 -5.50 16.08 16.42
CA PRO A 62 -6.47 16.66 17.34
C PRO A 62 -7.92 16.52 16.84
N VAL A 63 -8.11 16.35 15.57
CA VAL A 63 -9.39 16.07 14.88
C VAL A 63 -9.14 14.89 13.95
N PRO A 64 -10.03 13.89 13.92
CA PRO A 64 -9.87 12.74 13.04
C PRO A 64 -9.71 13.12 11.57
N TYR A 65 -9.02 12.29 10.82
CA TYR A 65 -8.98 12.35 9.36
C TYR A 65 -10.16 11.60 8.77
N ASP A 66 -10.66 12.10 7.64
CA ASP A 66 -11.75 11.49 6.88
C ASP A 66 -11.23 10.51 5.83
N LEU A 67 -9.96 10.65 5.42
CA LEU A 67 -9.28 9.76 4.49
C LEU A 67 -7.78 9.72 4.74
N VAL A 68 -7.18 8.56 4.47
CA VAL A 68 -5.75 8.38 4.31
C VAL A 68 -5.45 8.07 2.85
N ILE A 69 -4.40 8.69 2.28
CA ILE A 69 -3.88 8.34 0.96
C ILE A 69 -2.43 7.87 1.11
N ALA A 70 -2.16 6.62 0.77
CA ALA A 70 -0.79 6.17 0.54
C ALA A 70 -0.35 6.65 -0.83
N ALA A 71 0.71 7.45 -0.91
CA ALA A 71 1.13 8.04 -2.18
C ALA A 71 2.64 7.91 -2.40
N GLY A 72 3.06 7.91 -3.65
CA GLY A 72 4.47 7.86 -4.02
C GLY A 72 4.71 7.33 -5.42
N ILE A 73 5.97 7.01 -5.70
CA ILE A 73 6.36 6.34 -6.94
C ILE A 73 6.38 4.82 -6.75
N GLY A 74 6.36 4.08 -7.87
CA GLY A 74 6.43 2.62 -7.85
C GLY A 74 6.85 2.04 -9.19
N GLY A 75 6.94 0.73 -9.26
CA GLY A 75 7.12 -0.02 -10.50
C GLY A 75 5.78 -0.35 -11.15
N GLY A 76 5.66 -0.22 -12.48
CA GLY A 76 4.48 -0.63 -13.23
C GLY A 76 4.66 -2.02 -13.84
N PHE A 77 3.62 -2.83 -13.82
CA PHE A 77 3.64 -4.12 -14.53
C PHE A 77 3.49 -3.90 -16.04
N ALA A 78 4.39 -4.52 -16.81
CA ALA A 78 4.43 -4.38 -18.25
C ALA A 78 3.09 -4.77 -18.91
N GLY A 79 2.63 -3.95 -19.85
CA GLY A 79 1.34 -4.12 -20.54
C GLY A 79 0.12 -3.69 -19.74
N VAL A 80 0.29 -3.21 -18.49
CA VAL A 80 -0.80 -2.71 -17.63
C VAL A 80 -0.59 -1.22 -17.31
N ALA A 81 0.53 -0.88 -16.65
CA ALA A 81 0.83 0.49 -16.26
C ALA A 81 2.20 0.92 -16.84
N PRO A 82 2.22 1.83 -17.82
CA PRO A 82 3.46 2.28 -18.45
C PRO A 82 4.25 3.22 -17.52
N VAL A 83 5.56 3.32 -17.73
CA VAL A 83 6.41 4.34 -17.09
C VAL A 83 5.89 5.74 -17.40
N GLY A 84 5.82 6.60 -16.39
CA GLY A 84 5.19 7.92 -16.45
C GLY A 84 3.67 7.90 -16.28
N GLY A 85 3.02 6.72 -16.24
CA GLY A 85 1.61 6.58 -15.92
C GLY A 85 1.34 6.65 -14.42
N VAL A 86 0.06 6.64 -14.05
CA VAL A 86 -0.42 6.62 -12.67
C VAL A 86 -1.31 5.41 -12.46
N VAL A 87 -1.25 4.82 -11.28
CA VAL A 87 -2.12 3.74 -10.82
C VAL A 87 -2.84 4.19 -9.57
N VAL A 88 -4.16 3.99 -9.52
CA VAL A 88 -4.97 4.06 -8.30
C VAL A 88 -5.35 2.64 -7.92
N ALA A 89 -5.19 2.30 -6.65
CA ALA A 89 -5.47 0.96 -6.17
C ALA A 89 -6.98 0.69 -6.09
N ASP A 90 -7.43 -0.42 -6.66
CA ASP A 90 -8.72 -1.05 -6.32
C ASP A 90 -8.56 -2.10 -5.21
N GLU A 91 -7.33 -2.56 -5.01
CA GLU A 91 -6.92 -3.44 -3.93
C GLU A 91 -5.46 -3.17 -3.57
N ILE A 92 -5.15 -3.12 -2.28
CA ILE A 92 -3.81 -2.91 -1.71
C ILE A 92 -3.38 -4.21 -1.06
N VAL A 93 -2.31 -4.85 -1.57
CA VAL A 93 -1.96 -6.23 -1.19
C VAL A 93 -0.54 -6.33 -0.66
N ALA A 94 -0.34 -6.97 0.50
CA ALA A 94 0.98 -7.42 0.96
C ALA A 94 1.36 -8.71 0.20
N ALA A 95 2.13 -8.58 -0.86
CA ALA A 95 2.38 -9.67 -1.81
C ALA A 95 3.43 -10.69 -1.34
N ASP A 96 4.18 -10.37 -0.28
CA ASP A 96 5.25 -11.21 0.29
C ASP A 96 5.03 -11.52 1.80
N LEU A 97 3.81 -11.27 2.31
CA LEU A 97 3.45 -11.61 3.69
C LEU A 97 2.87 -13.02 3.75
N GLY A 98 3.69 -13.99 4.14
CA GLY A 98 3.31 -15.41 4.16
C GLY A 98 4.48 -16.32 4.47
N ALA A 99 4.36 -17.57 4.08
CA ALA A 99 5.38 -18.60 4.21
C ALA A 99 5.84 -19.10 2.83
N GLU A 100 7.13 -19.36 2.69
CA GLU A 100 7.68 -20.13 1.58
C GLU A 100 7.59 -21.63 1.91
N THR A 101 7.04 -22.41 1.00
CA THR A 101 6.91 -23.87 1.13
C THR A 101 7.54 -24.56 -0.09
N PRO A 102 7.80 -25.88 -0.04
CA PRO A 102 8.27 -26.61 -1.20
C PRO A 102 7.35 -26.48 -2.44
N ASP A 103 6.07 -26.27 -2.22
CA ASP A 103 5.05 -26.13 -3.27
C ASP A 103 4.83 -24.66 -3.71
N GLY A 104 5.51 -23.70 -3.08
CA GLY A 104 5.44 -22.28 -3.38
C GLY A 104 5.06 -21.40 -2.19
N PHE A 105 4.70 -20.16 -2.46
CA PHE A 105 4.31 -19.19 -1.45
C PHE A 105 2.85 -19.40 -1.01
N VAL A 106 2.63 -19.35 0.30
CA VAL A 106 1.32 -19.39 0.95
C VAL A 106 1.15 -18.13 1.79
N SER A 107 0.10 -17.36 1.54
CA SER A 107 -0.15 -16.09 2.25
C SER A 107 -0.57 -16.33 3.71
N VAL A 108 -0.39 -15.33 4.59
CA VAL A 108 -0.88 -15.43 5.98
C VAL A 108 -2.40 -15.61 6.05
N THR A 109 -3.15 -15.14 5.05
CA THR A 109 -4.60 -15.37 4.96
C THR A 109 -4.92 -16.85 4.73
N GLU A 110 -4.19 -17.50 3.81
CA GLU A 110 -4.34 -18.94 3.55
C GLU A 110 -3.89 -19.78 4.77
N LEU A 111 -2.93 -19.25 5.55
CA LEU A 111 -2.49 -19.86 6.81
C LEU A 111 -3.44 -19.59 7.99
N GLY A 112 -4.48 -18.76 7.83
CA GLY A 112 -5.44 -18.41 8.87
C GLY A 112 -4.99 -17.34 9.85
N PHE A 113 -3.95 -16.55 9.54
CA PHE A 113 -3.35 -15.55 10.43
C PHE A 113 -3.64 -14.10 10.00
N GLY A 114 -4.85 -13.77 9.59
CA GLY A 114 -5.23 -12.40 9.26
C GLY A 114 -5.40 -12.14 7.77
N ALA A 115 -5.26 -10.90 7.34
CA ALA A 115 -5.52 -10.46 5.97
C ALA A 115 -4.25 -9.93 5.29
N VAL A 116 -4.12 -10.18 4.00
CA VAL A 116 -3.05 -9.62 3.14
C VAL A 116 -3.56 -8.52 2.20
N ALA A 117 -4.83 -8.13 2.31
CA ALA A 117 -5.41 -7.18 1.37
C ALA A 117 -6.36 -6.19 2.07
N HIS A 118 -6.30 -4.95 1.64
CA HIS A 118 -7.26 -3.89 1.96
C HIS A 118 -7.91 -3.38 0.68
N ARG A 119 -9.19 -3.01 0.76
CA ARG A 119 -9.92 -2.47 -0.37
C ARG A 119 -10.32 -1.03 -0.11
N PRO A 120 -9.83 -0.11 -0.93
CA PRO A 120 -10.33 1.26 -0.95
C PRO A 120 -11.83 1.32 -1.21
N PRO A 121 -12.55 2.39 -0.77
CA PRO A 121 -13.92 2.61 -1.18
C PRO A 121 -14.03 2.59 -2.71
N PRO A 122 -14.81 1.68 -3.32
CA PRO A 122 -14.70 1.42 -4.77
C PRO A 122 -15.10 2.60 -5.65
N ALA A 123 -16.05 3.41 -5.18
CA ALA A 123 -16.50 4.59 -5.92
C ALA A 123 -15.47 5.71 -5.84
N ALA A 124 -14.83 5.92 -4.67
CA ALA A 124 -13.76 6.91 -4.50
C ALA A 124 -12.51 6.54 -5.32
N ALA A 125 -12.10 5.27 -5.29
CA ALA A 125 -10.98 4.80 -6.10
C ALA A 125 -11.22 5.00 -7.60
N ARG A 126 -12.43 4.72 -8.08
CA ARG A 126 -12.82 4.94 -9.47
C ARG A 126 -12.81 6.41 -9.85
N ALA A 127 -13.43 7.27 -9.01
CA ALA A 127 -13.44 8.71 -9.27
C ALA A 127 -12.03 9.31 -9.28
N ALA A 128 -11.16 8.90 -8.36
CA ALA A 128 -9.76 9.31 -8.34
C ALA A 128 -9.00 8.83 -9.59
N ALA A 129 -9.22 7.58 -10.04
CA ALA A 129 -8.59 7.05 -11.23
C ALA A 129 -9.05 7.78 -12.51
N GLU A 130 -10.34 8.05 -12.65
CA GLU A 130 -10.91 8.80 -13.77
C GLU A 130 -10.36 10.22 -13.83
N ALA A 131 -10.35 10.93 -12.69
CA ALA A 131 -9.85 12.30 -12.61
C ALA A 131 -8.36 12.40 -12.95
N ALA A 132 -7.55 11.47 -12.46
CA ALA A 132 -6.10 11.43 -12.71
C ALA A 132 -5.74 10.81 -14.08
N GLY A 133 -6.68 10.29 -14.85
CA GLY A 133 -6.40 9.50 -16.06
C GLY A 133 -5.56 8.26 -15.76
N ALA A 134 -5.75 7.66 -14.59
CA ALA A 134 -4.94 6.59 -14.05
C ALA A 134 -5.51 5.20 -14.35
N VAL A 135 -4.64 4.20 -14.32
CA VAL A 135 -5.04 2.79 -14.33
C VAL A 135 -5.65 2.44 -12.97
N LEU A 136 -6.83 1.85 -12.96
CA LEU A 136 -7.43 1.26 -11.75
C LEU A 136 -7.05 -0.22 -11.69
N GLY A 137 -6.29 -0.63 -10.66
CA GLY A 137 -5.82 -2.01 -10.53
C GLY A 137 -5.17 -2.28 -9.18
N THR A 138 -4.75 -3.53 -8.96
CA THR A 138 -4.13 -3.92 -7.69
C THR A 138 -2.73 -3.35 -7.56
N VAL A 139 -2.43 -2.71 -6.40
CA VAL A 139 -1.08 -2.30 -6.03
C VAL A 139 -0.50 -3.30 -5.04
N LEU A 140 0.64 -3.87 -5.39
CA LEU A 140 1.36 -4.84 -4.56
C LEU A 140 2.36 -4.14 -3.67
N THR A 141 2.29 -4.36 -2.37
CA THR A 141 3.31 -3.95 -1.40
C THR A 141 4.27 -5.10 -1.19
N VAL A 142 5.57 -4.83 -1.34
CA VAL A 142 6.66 -5.79 -1.11
C VAL A 142 7.72 -5.18 -0.18
N SER A 143 8.34 -6.01 0.65
CA SER A 143 9.51 -5.61 1.45
C SER A 143 10.80 -5.60 0.64
N THR A 144 10.83 -6.35 -0.47
CA THR A 144 11.96 -6.40 -1.40
C THR A 144 11.44 -6.22 -2.83
N VAL A 145 11.86 -5.13 -3.49
CA VAL A 145 11.43 -4.83 -4.86
C VAL A 145 11.83 -5.94 -5.83
N THR A 146 10.93 -6.23 -6.75
CA THR A 146 11.11 -7.29 -7.75
C THR A 146 12.25 -6.95 -8.71
N GLY A 147 13.27 -7.83 -8.74
CA GLY A 147 14.48 -7.65 -9.52
C GLY A 147 14.65 -8.64 -10.68
N SER A 148 13.67 -9.50 -10.94
CA SER A 148 13.76 -10.51 -12.01
C SER A 148 12.44 -10.69 -12.77
N ALA A 149 12.53 -11.10 -14.02
CA ALA A 149 11.36 -11.42 -14.84
C ALA A 149 10.57 -12.61 -14.28
N GLY A 150 11.25 -13.60 -13.69
CA GLY A 150 10.60 -14.75 -13.06
C GLY A 150 9.74 -14.37 -11.88
N ARG A 151 10.24 -13.49 -10.98
CA ARG A 151 9.47 -12.99 -9.84
C ARG A 151 8.29 -12.11 -10.30
N ALA A 152 8.50 -11.24 -11.28
CA ALA A 152 7.42 -10.44 -11.86
C ALA A 152 6.29 -11.31 -12.45
N ALA A 153 6.66 -12.38 -13.17
CA ALA A 153 5.69 -13.32 -13.73
C ALA A 153 4.95 -14.11 -12.62
N GLU A 154 5.65 -14.50 -11.58
CA GLU A 154 5.08 -15.20 -10.43
C GLU A 154 4.06 -14.31 -9.69
N LEU A 155 4.40 -13.05 -9.40
CA LEU A 155 3.49 -12.08 -8.80
C LEU A 155 2.23 -11.88 -9.65
N ARG A 156 2.37 -11.75 -10.97
CA ARG A 156 1.22 -11.63 -11.88
C ARG A 156 0.32 -12.88 -11.93
N ARG A 157 0.89 -14.07 -11.75
CA ARG A 157 0.06 -15.29 -11.66
C ARG A 157 -0.78 -15.31 -10.39
N ARG A 158 -0.20 -14.88 -9.24
CA ARG A 158 -0.93 -14.80 -7.97
C ARG A 158 -1.92 -13.63 -7.95
N HIS A 159 -1.56 -12.52 -8.59
CA HIS A 159 -2.35 -11.29 -8.63
C HIS A 159 -2.61 -10.85 -10.07
N PRO A 160 -3.60 -11.44 -10.77
CA PRO A 160 -3.84 -11.17 -12.20
C PRO A 160 -4.19 -9.71 -12.52
N ARG A 161 -4.67 -8.95 -11.52
CA ARG A 161 -4.99 -7.52 -11.63
C ARG A 161 -3.84 -6.60 -11.21
N ALA A 162 -2.66 -7.12 -10.89
CA ALA A 162 -1.52 -6.32 -10.47
C ALA A 162 -1.16 -5.28 -11.54
N ALA A 163 -1.23 -4.01 -11.17
CA ALA A 163 -0.90 -2.87 -12.00
C ALA A 163 0.41 -2.19 -11.58
N ALA A 164 0.68 -2.12 -10.28
CA ALA A 164 1.92 -1.55 -9.76
C ALA A 164 2.48 -2.35 -8.57
N GLU A 165 3.77 -2.15 -8.29
CA GLU A 165 4.49 -2.61 -7.11
C GLU A 165 5.09 -1.42 -6.38
N ALA A 166 4.92 -1.37 -5.07
CA ALA A 166 5.48 -0.35 -4.17
C ALA A 166 5.92 -0.99 -2.85
N MET A 167 6.29 -0.21 -1.85
CA MET A 167 6.81 -0.76 -0.60
C MET A 167 5.99 -0.35 0.64
N GLU A 168 5.04 0.57 0.58
CA GLU A 168 4.42 1.21 1.75
C GLU A 168 2.92 0.95 1.91
N GLY A 169 2.21 0.81 0.79
CA GLY A 169 0.75 0.92 0.73
C GLY A 169 0.00 0.06 1.73
N PHE A 170 0.37 -1.22 1.86
CA PHE A 170 -0.27 -2.11 2.83
C PHE A 170 -0.06 -1.65 4.28
N GLY A 171 1.16 -1.17 4.61
CA GLY A 171 1.42 -0.66 5.97
C GLY A 171 0.58 0.56 6.31
N VAL A 172 0.43 1.49 5.36
CA VAL A 172 -0.46 2.66 5.51
C VAL A 172 -1.91 2.23 5.64
N ALA A 173 -2.36 1.30 4.80
CA ALA A 173 -3.73 0.80 4.82
C ALA A 173 -4.06 0.06 6.13
N GLU A 174 -3.12 -0.71 6.67
CA GLU A 174 -3.25 -1.37 7.96
C GLU A 174 -3.42 -0.35 9.09
N ALA A 175 -2.60 0.71 9.11
CA ALA A 175 -2.72 1.78 10.08
C ALA A 175 -4.07 2.51 9.97
N ALA A 176 -4.47 2.91 8.75
CA ALA A 176 -5.74 3.59 8.50
C ALA A 176 -6.93 2.75 8.96
N THR A 177 -6.96 1.47 8.59
CA THR A 177 -8.02 0.54 8.96
C THR A 177 -8.15 0.39 10.47
N ARG A 178 -7.03 0.28 11.22
CA ARG A 178 -7.04 0.19 12.69
C ARG A 178 -7.55 1.45 13.37
N HIS A 179 -7.46 2.59 12.70
CA HIS A 179 -8.04 3.86 13.15
C HIS A 179 -9.45 4.12 12.62
N GLY A 180 -10.04 3.19 11.86
CA GLY A 180 -11.37 3.34 11.29
C GLY A 180 -11.45 4.40 10.18
N VAL A 181 -10.34 4.69 9.50
CA VAL A 181 -10.27 5.69 8.44
C VAL A 181 -10.16 4.99 7.09
N PRO A 182 -10.97 5.35 6.08
CA PRO A 182 -10.84 4.80 4.74
C PRO A 182 -9.48 5.15 4.12
N VAL A 183 -9.00 4.29 3.21
CA VAL A 183 -7.70 4.46 2.57
C VAL A 183 -7.81 4.42 1.04
N LEU A 184 -7.03 5.26 0.36
CA LEU A 184 -6.69 5.14 -1.06
C LEU A 184 -5.20 4.89 -1.21
N GLU A 185 -4.78 4.37 -2.37
CA GLU A 185 -3.37 4.33 -2.75
C GLU A 185 -3.20 4.82 -4.19
N ILE A 186 -2.22 5.72 -4.39
CA ILE A 186 -1.91 6.35 -5.69
C ILE A 186 -0.41 6.22 -5.94
N ARG A 187 -0.05 5.57 -7.05
CA ARG A 187 1.34 5.36 -7.44
C ARG A 187 1.63 5.88 -8.84
N ALA A 188 2.65 6.74 -8.96
CA ALA A 188 3.20 7.13 -10.26
C ALA A 188 4.34 6.18 -10.66
N VAL A 189 4.34 5.73 -11.89
CA VAL A 189 5.22 4.66 -12.36
C VAL A 189 6.57 5.22 -12.78
N SER A 190 7.63 4.88 -12.03
CA SER A 190 9.02 5.30 -12.30
C SER A 190 9.81 4.31 -13.15
N ASN A 191 9.44 3.04 -13.13
CA ASN A 191 10.14 1.94 -13.82
C ASN A 191 9.20 0.76 -14.06
N ALA A 192 9.61 -0.19 -14.89
CA ALA A 192 8.92 -1.47 -15.00
C ALA A 192 9.27 -2.39 -13.84
N VAL A 193 8.29 -3.19 -13.39
CA VAL A 193 8.52 -4.31 -12.46
C VAL A 193 9.22 -5.45 -13.21
N GLY A 194 10.36 -5.91 -12.70
CA GLY A 194 11.12 -6.99 -13.33
C GLY A 194 12.63 -6.77 -13.22
N PRO A 195 13.40 -7.17 -14.23
CA PRO A 195 14.86 -7.03 -14.21
C PRO A 195 15.28 -5.61 -13.88
N ARG A 196 16.19 -5.47 -12.90
CA ARG A 196 16.57 -4.16 -12.37
C ARG A 196 17.51 -3.43 -13.33
N ASP A 197 16.95 -2.47 -14.07
CA ASP A 197 17.70 -1.54 -14.91
C ASP A 197 17.54 -0.10 -14.36
N ARG A 198 18.49 0.35 -13.53
CA ARG A 198 18.42 1.70 -12.92
C ARG A 198 18.58 2.82 -13.94
N ALA A 199 19.22 2.56 -15.10
CA ALA A 199 19.38 3.55 -16.16
C ALA A 199 18.03 3.85 -16.86
N ALA A 200 17.12 2.91 -16.84
CA ALA A 200 15.76 3.08 -17.37
C ALA A 200 14.78 3.75 -16.41
N TRP A 201 15.17 4.06 -15.18
CA TRP A 201 14.28 4.69 -14.20
C TRP A 201 14.01 6.15 -14.56
N ARG A 202 12.76 6.56 -14.46
CA ARG A 202 12.24 7.90 -14.80
C ARG A 202 11.62 8.54 -13.55
N ILE A 203 12.43 8.65 -12.47
CA ILE A 203 11.96 9.21 -11.19
C ILE A 203 11.42 10.64 -11.34
N PRO A 204 12.11 11.59 -12.05
CA PRO A 204 11.56 12.93 -12.22
C PRO A 204 10.22 12.96 -12.94
N GLU A 205 10.06 12.13 -13.98
CA GLU A 205 8.80 12.02 -14.72
C GLU A 205 7.68 11.44 -13.84
N ALA A 206 7.99 10.44 -13.02
CA ALA A 206 7.03 9.87 -12.08
C ALA A 206 6.60 10.90 -11.01
N LEU A 207 7.54 11.66 -10.44
CA LEU A 207 7.21 12.73 -9.49
C LEU A 207 6.34 13.83 -10.13
N ASN A 208 6.58 14.17 -11.39
CA ASN A 208 5.72 15.10 -12.14
C ASN A 208 4.33 14.50 -12.38
N ALA A 209 4.24 13.20 -12.71
CA ALA A 209 2.97 12.50 -12.86
C ALA A 209 2.20 12.44 -11.55
N LEU A 210 2.90 12.22 -10.42
CA LEU A 210 2.29 12.27 -9.08
C LEU A 210 1.72 13.67 -8.79
N THR A 211 2.49 14.73 -9.07
CA THR A 211 2.02 16.12 -8.96
C THR A 211 0.75 16.36 -9.79
N ALA A 212 0.75 15.93 -11.06
CA ALA A 212 -0.39 16.09 -11.95
C ALA A 212 -1.62 15.29 -11.47
N ALA A 213 -1.41 14.08 -10.96
CA ALA A 213 -2.48 13.28 -10.40
C ALA A 213 -3.15 13.99 -9.21
N PHE A 214 -2.37 14.50 -8.25
CA PHE A 214 -2.92 15.23 -7.10
C PHE A 214 -3.61 16.54 -7.50
N ALA A 215 -3.13 17.22 -8.54
CA ALA A 215 -3.78 18.43 -9.08
C ALA A 215 -5.14 18.14 -9.73
N ALA A 216 -5.32 16.91 -10.23
CA ALA A 216 -6.53 16.48 -10.91
C ALA A 216 -7.58 15.86 -9.96
N LEU A 217 -7.19 15.46 -8.74
CA LEU A 217 -8.12 14.85 -7.79
C LEU A 217 -9.28 15.81 -7.49
N PRO A 218 -10.53 15.33 -7.46
CA PRO A 218 -11.67 16.13 -7.04
C PRO A 218 -11.48 16.61 -5.60
N ALA A 219 -12.17 17.69 -5.25
CA ALA A 219 -12.24 18.13 -3.86
C ALA A 219 -12.74 16.96 -2.99
N PHE A 220 -12.12 16.79 -1.83
CA PHE A 220 -12.28 15.57 -1.03
C PHE A 220 -13.73 15.25 -0.67
N GLY A 221 -14.53 16.27 -0.34
CA GLY A 221 -15.98 16.12 -0.06
C GLY A 221 -16.81 15.68 -1.28
N GLU A 222 -16.20 15.64 -2.47
CA GLU A 222 -16.84 15.19 -3.72
C GLU A 222 -16.51 13.72 -4.05
N LEU A 223 -15.56 13.10 -3.30
CA LEU A 223 -15.26 11.68 -3.47
C LEU A 223 -16.39 10.84 -2.87
N PRO A 224 -17.07 10.00 -3.65
CA PRO A 224 -18.20 9.22 -3.16
C PRO A 224 -17.73 8.12 -2.17
N ASP A 225 -18.63 7.75 -1.25
CA ASP A 225 -18.48 6.64 -0.29
C ASP A 225 -17.31 6.75 0.72
N VAL A 226 -16.65 7.89 0.80
CA VAL A 226 -15.56 8.07 1.78
C VAL A 226 -16.10 8.17 3.21
N ALA A 227 -17.33 8.65 3.38
CA ALA A 227 -17.98 8.72 4.70
C ALA A 227 -18.52 7.38 5.21
N ALA A 228 -18.55 6.34 4.38
CA ALA A 228 -19.02 5.00 4.75
C ALA A 228 -17.83 4.13 5.20
N VAL A 229 -17.34 4.32 6.42
CA VAL A 229 -16.34 3.43 7.03
C VAL A 229 -17.04 2.11 7.38
N PRO A 230 -16.55 0.95 6.92
CA PRO A 230 -17.01 -0.33 7.44
C PRO A 230 -16.77 -0.39 8.95
N ASP A 231 -17.81 -0.75 9.70
CA ASP A 231 -17.72 -0.91 11.15
C ASP A 231 -16.57 -1.85 11.53
N LEU A 232 -15.56 -1.33 12.27
CA LEU A 232 -14.44 -2.13 12.78
C LEU A 232 -14.94 -3.33 13.61
N ALA A 233 -16.09 -3.19 14.28
CA ALA A 233 -16.72 -4.27 15.05
C ALA A 233 -17.23 -5.42 14.18
N ALA A 234 -17.40 -5.20 12.86
CA ALA A 234 -17.80 -6.23 11.90
C ALA A 234 -16.61 -7.04 11.34
N ARG A 235 -15.38 -6.77 11.79
CA ARG A 235 -14.16 -7.49 11.36
C ARG A 235 -13.65 -8.42 12.47
N PRO A 236 -14.07 -9.70 12.49
CA PRO A 236 -13.66 -10.67 13.51
C PRO A 236 -12.14 -10.93 13.51
N ASP A 237 -11.47 -10.70 12.38
CA ASP A 237 -10.02 -10.86 12.22
C ASP A 237 -9.16 -9.85 13.02
N LEU A 238 -9.75 -8.75 13.49
CA LEU A 238 -9.09 -7.74 14.33
C LEU A 238 -9.49 -7.86 15.82
N ALA A 239 -10.62 -8.51 16.12
CA ALA A 239 -11.20 -8.57 17.47
C ALA A 239 -10.63 -9.72 18.31
N GLU A 240 -10.14 -10.79 17.70
CA GLU A 240 -9.51 -11.91 18.38
C GLU A 240 -8.05 -11.98 17.96
N GLY A 241 -7.13 -11.74 18.89
CA GLY A 241 -5.75 -12.19 18.77
C GLY A 241 -5.82 -13.70 18.60
N GLY A 242 -5.78 -14.16 17.34
CA GLY A 242 -6.05 -15.54 16.97
C GLY A 242 -5.30 -16.51 17.88
N ALA A 243 -6.02 -17.33 18.58
CA ALA A 243 -5.46 -18.51 19.18
C ALA A 243 -4.81 -19.32 18.05
N PRO A 244 -3.57 -19.78 18.20
CA PRO A 244 -2.93 -20.60 17.17
C PRO A 244 -3.80 -21.83 16.93
N ALA A 245 -4.11 -22.11 15.68
CA ALA A 245 -4.71 -23.36 15.31
C ALA A 245 -3.82 -24.47 15.87
N ALA A 246 -4.35 -25.23 16.83
CA ALA A 246 -3.72 -26.41 17.37
C ALA A 246 -3.55 -27.41 16.23
N ASP A 247 -2.36 -28.00 16.16
CA ASP A 247 -1.86 -29.06 15.27
C ASP A 247 -0.99 -28.61 14.09
N VAL A 248 0.11 -27.92 14.41
CA VAL A 248 1.37 -28.26 13.75
C VAL A 248 2.10 -29.21 14.71
N ALA A 249 2.08 -30.50 14.41
CA ALA A 249 2.86 -31.47 15.14
C ALA A 249 4.33 -31.01 15.21
N PRO A 250 4.96 -31.01 16.39
CA PRO A 250 6.36 -30.60 16.48
C PRO A 250 7.20 -31.55 15.58
N ALA A 251 8.03 -30.94 14.74
CA ALA A 251 9.00 -31.71 13.95
C ALA A 251 9.81 -32.61 14.91
N ASP A 252 9.88 -33.89 14.61
CA ASP A 252 10.65 -34.89 15.38
C ASP A 252 12.13 -34.45 15.43
N PRO A 253 12.68 -34.11 16.59
CA PRO A 253 14.09 -33.71 16.72
C PRO A 253 15.07 -34.86 16.47
N ALA A 254 14.58 -36.09 16.19
CA ALA A 254 15.39 -37.26 15.92
C ALA A 254 15.66 -37.53 14.43
N ALA A 255 15.09 -36.77 13.49
CA ALA A 255 15.45 -36.85 12.09
C ALA A 255 16.80 -36.14 11.86
N GLY A 256 17.89 -36.88 12.00
CA GLY A 256 19.24 -36.42 11.67
C GLY A 256 19.34 -36.00 10.19
N PRO A 257 20.31 -35.14 9.83
CA PRO A 257 20.44 -34.63 8.47
C PRO A 257 20.63 -35.78 7.47
N ALA A 258 19.79 -35.80 6.44
CA ALA A 258 19.90 -36.75 5.34
C ALA A 258 21.32 -36.69 4.74
N ALA A 259 21.97 -37.83 4.67
CA ALA A 259 23.33 -37.94 4.13
C ALA A 259 23.36 -37.44 2.68
N HIS A 260 24.20 -36.45 2.43
CA HIS A 260 24.51 -35.96 1.10
C HIS A 260 25.17 -37.09 0.29
N PRO A 261 24.71 -37.41 -0.92
CA PRO A 261 25.41 -38.41 -1.73
C PRO A 261 26.79 -37.90 -2.07
N ALA A 262 27.81 -38.77 -1.84
CA ALA A 262 29.23 -38.50 -2.16
C ALA A 262 29.39 -38.23 -3.67
N ARG A 263 30.11 -37.19 -4.00
CA ARG A 263 30.57 -36.94 -5.38
C ARG A 263 31.57 -38.06 -5.77
N PRO A 264 31.50 -38.60 -6.98
CA PRO A 264 32.55 -39.49 -7.47
C PRO A 264 33.84 -38.70 -7.74
N ASP A 265 34.92 -39.18 -7.16
CA ASP A 265 36.27 -38.68 -7.38
C ASP A 265 36.70 -38.95 -8.82
N GLY A 266 37.41 -37.98 -9.40
CA GLY A 266 38.36 -38.19 -10.47
C GLY A 266 37.99 -37.62 -11.82
N GLU A 267 38.56 -36.42 -12.11
CA GLU A 267 39.31 -36.16 -13.34
C GLU A 267 40.02 -34.81 -13.23
N GLU A 268 41.37 -34.83 -13.13
CA GLU A 268 42.20 -33.65 -13.30
C GLU A 268 42.32 -33.32 -14.80
N PRO A 269 42.32 -32.05 -15.20
CA PRO A 269 42.66 -31.65 -16.54
C PRO A 269 44.15 -31.47 -16.70
N ARG A 270 44.67 -32.04 -17.77
CA ARG A 270 46.02 -31.72 -18.32
C ARG A 270 45.99 -30.41 -19.07
#